data_d4078a5bfecbef33012059f7df6dcebd
#
_entry.id   d4078a5bfecbef33012059f7df6dcebd
#
_cell.length_a   1.000
_cell.length_b   1.000
_cell.length_c   1.000
_cell.angle_alpha   90.00
_cell.angle_beta   90.00
_cell.angle_gamma   90.00
#
_symmetry.space_group_name_H-M   'P 1'
#
loop_
_entity.id
_entity.type
_entity.pdbx_description
1 polymer ?
#
loop_
_entity_poly.entity_id
_entity_poly.type
_entity_poly.pdbx_seq_one_letter_code
_entity_poly.pdbx_strand_id
1 'polypeptide(L)'
;LSLHDALPIFSGAWLVMKPKRITIKDIAELAGVSKATASLVLNGRGKELRVAQETRERVLAIAREQHYQPSIHARSLRDSRSHTIGLVVPEITNYGFAVFSHELETLCREAGVQLLISCTDENPGQESMVVNNMIARQVDGLIVASCMHSDACYLKLSEQLPVVLFDRNPNDSALPLVMTDSLAPTAELIARIAGQHPDEFWFLGGQPRLSPSRDRLAGFSQGLAQAGVELRPE
;
A
#
# COMPACT_ATOMS: atom_id res chain seq x y z
N LEU A 1 28.14 -8.76 -6.36
CA LEU A 1 28.05 -8.05 -5.09
C LEU A 1 26.63 -8.24 -4.56
N SER A 2 26.51 -8.86 -3.38
CA SER A 2 25.21 -9.04 -2.72
C SER A 2 24.69 -7.68 -2.24
N LEU A 3 23.38 -7.46 -2.30
CA LEU A 3 22.76 -6.28 -1.69
C LEU A 3 23.10 -6.15 -0.18
N HIS A 4 23.39 -7.26 0.48
CA HIS A 4 23.86 -7.31 1.87
C HIS A 4 25.20 -6.60 2.06
N ASP A 5 26.11 -6.73 1.09
CA ASP A 5 27.44 -6.13 1.15
C ASP A 5 27.39 -4.63 0.79
N ALA A 6 26.39 -4.22 0.02
CA ALA A 6 26.23 -2.83 -0.43
C ALA A 6 25.48 -1.92 0.56
N LEU A 7 24.72 -2.51 1.50
CA LEU A 7 23.88 -1.76 2.43
C LEU A 7 24.31 -2.02 3.89
N PRO A 8 25.13 -1.14 4.48
CA PRO A 8 25.62 -1.29 5.86
C PRO A 8 24.50 -1.32 6.92
N ILE A 9 23.26 -0.96 6.56
CA ILE A 9 22.09 -1.05 7.46
C ILE A 9 21.83 -2.47 7.96
N PHE A 10 22.28 -3.51 7.25
CA PHE A 10 22.15 -4.90 7.63
C PHE A 10 23.31 -5.43 8.49
N SER A 11 24.41 -4.72 8.58
CA SER A 11 25.62 -5.16 9.29
C SER A 11 25.69 -4.73 10.76
N GLY A 12 24.67 -4.08 11.31
CA GLY A 12 24.69 -3.56 12.68
C GLY A 12 25.63 -2.37 12.92
N ALA A 13 26.44 -1.98 11.94
CA ALA A 13 27.41 -0.89 12.03
C ALA A 13 26.75 0.51 12.19
N TRP A 14 25.47 0.64 11.91
CA TRP A 14 24.68 1.87 12.07
C TRP A 14 24.29 2.21 13.52
N LEU A 15 24.58 1.31 14.48
CA LEU A 15 24.24 1.55 15.88
C LEU A 15 25.16 2.56 16.58
N VAL A 16 26.26 2.99 15.94
CA VAL A 16 27.32 3.75 16.61
C VAL A 16 27.18 5.27 16.47
N MET A 17 26.40 5.79 15.52
CA MET A 17 26.19 7.25 15.39
C MET A 17 24.73 7.56 15.04
N LYS A 18 23.88 7.70 16.03
CA LYS A 18 22.60 8.40 15.83
C LYS A 18 22.89 9.91 15.81
N PRO A 19 22.84 10.59 14.67
CA PRO A 19 22.90 12.05 14.67
C PRO A 19 21.74 12.55 15.53
N LYS A 20 22.02 13.45 16.45
CA LYS A 20 21.00 14.06 17.32
C LYS A 20 20.05 14.85 16.42
N ARG A 21 18.85 14.32 16.18
CA ARG A 21 17.83 15.05 15.43
C ARG A 21 17.44 16.31 16.21
N ILE A 22 17.47 17.45 15.54
CA ILE A 22 16.95 18.70 16.07
C ILE A 22 15.49 18.53 16.44
N THR A 23 15.13 18.89 17.63
CA THR A 23 13.75 18.78 18.16
C THR A 23 13.07 20.14 18.16
N ILE A 24 11.74 20.13 18.29
CA ILE A 24 10.98 21.40 18.46
C ILE A 24 11.41 22.18 19.70
N LYS A 25 11.96 21.51 20.72
CA LYS A 25 12.50 22.14 21.92
C LYS A 25 13.75 22.93 21.57
N ASP A 26 14.66 22.35 20.79
CA ASP A 26 15.88 23.03 20.35
C ASP A 26 15.54 24.27 19.48
N ILE A 27 14.54 24.17 18.58
CA ILE A 27 14.07 25.32 17.80
C ILE A 27 13.47 26.42 18.70
N ALA A 28 12.69 26.04 19.70
CA ALA A 28 12.09 27.00 20.66
C ALA A 28 13.18 27.74 21.44
N GLU A 29 14.21 27.02 21.93
CA GLU A 29 15.36 27.57 22.64
C GLU A 29 16.16 28.55 21.75
N LEU A 30 16.48 28.15 20.53
CA LEU A 30 17.19 29.01 19.56
C LEU A 30 16.40 30.25 19.18
N ALA A 31 15.09 30.15 19.09
CA ALA A 31 14.20 31.26 18.75
C ALA A 31 13.81 32.15 19.94
N GLY A 32 14.21 31.78 21.17
CA GLY A 32 13.81 32.51 22.39
C GLY A 32 12.32 32.51 22.66
N VAL A 33 11.62 31.41 22.34
CA VAL A 33 10.17 31.29 22.54
C VAL A 33 9.81 30.02 23.32
N SER A 34 8.56 29.94 23.79
CA SER A 34 8.05 28.72 24.38
C SER A 34 7.90 27.60 23.33
N LYS A 35 8.02 26.32 23.75
CA LYS A 35 7.74 25.17 22.90
C LYS A 35 6.34 25.24 22.26
N ALA A 36 5.35 25.77 23.00
CA ALA A 36 3.99 25.96 22.51
C ALA A 36 3.98 26.99 21.36
N THR A 37 4.64 28.13 21.50
CA THR A 37 4.75 29.16 20.48
C THR A 37 5.46 28.63 19.22
N ALA A 38 6.59 27.93 19.38
CA ALA A 38 7.30 27.31 18.28
C ALA A 38 6.39 26.29 17.54
N SER A 39 5.64 25.46 18.29
CA SER A 39 4.68 24.50 17.72
C SER A 39 3.57 25.17 16.91
N LEU A 40 3.01 26.26 17.42
CA LEU A 40 1.97 27.01 16.73
C LEU A 40 2.47 27.60 15.38
N VAL A 41 3.65 28.15 15.40
CA VAL A 41 4.27 28.75 14.21
C VAL A 41 4.61 27.68 13.17
N LEU A 42 5.28 26.61 13.58
CA LEU A 42 5.71 25.53 12.69
C LEU A 42 4.54 24.74 12.09
N ASN A 43 3.38 24.75 12.74
CA ASN A 43 2.14 24.14 12.24
C ASN A 43 1.24 25.13 11.45
N GLY A 44 1.73 26.32 11.11
CA GLY A 44 0.98 27.31 10.31
C GLY A 44 -0.09 28.09 11.07
N ARG A 45 -0.36 27.77 12.36
CA ARG A 45 -1.42 28.39 13.18
C ARG A 45 -0.99 29.69 13.88
N GLY A 46 0.24 30.14 13.64
CA GLY A 46 0.78 31.33 14.29
C GLY A 46 0.00 32.62 13.99
N LYS A 47 -0.65 32.74 12.81
CA LYS A 47 -1.52 33.86 12.47
C LYS A 47 -2.83 33.84 13.25
N GLU A 48 -3.50 32.70 13.29
CA GLU A 48 -4.79 32.51 13.97
C GLU A 48 -4.70 32.84 15.49
N LEU A 49 -3.58 32.49 16.11
CA LEU A 49 -3.35 32.64 17.55
C LEU A 49 -2.50 33.87 17.89
N ARG A 50 -2.46 34.87 16.97
CA ARG A 50 -1.91 36.22 17.16
C ARG A 50 -0.43 36.25 17.60
N VAL A 51 0.38 35.27 17.16
CA VAL A 51 1.84 35.35 17.34
C VAL A 51 2.38 36.48 16.45
N ALA A 52 3.18 37.37 17.04
CA ALA A 52 3.77 38.51 16.33
C ALA A 52 4.52 38.06 15.05
N GLN A 53 4.43 38.86 13.98
CA GLN A 53 5.03 38.53 12.70
C GLN A 53 6.52 38.25 12.80
N GLU A 54 7.23 39.15 13.46
CA GLU A 54 8.68 39.00 13.71
C GLU A 54 9.04 37.70 14.40
N THR A 55 8.26 37.28 15.37
CA THR A 55 8.45 35.99 16.07
C THR A 55 8.22 34.81 15.14
N ARG A 56 7.19 34.87 14.29
CA ARG A 56 6.92 33.81 13.31
C ARG A 56 8.07 33.68 12.32
N GLU A 57 8.53 34.80 11.76
CA GLU A 57 9.64 34.84 10.79
C GLU A 57 10.92 34.28 11.39
N ARG A 58 11.25 34.68 12.64
CA ARG A 58 12.41 34.19 13.37
C ARG A 58 12.36 32.66 13.59
N VAL A 59 11.25 32.14 14.05
CA VAL A 59 11.07 30.68 14.27
C VAL A 59 11.21 29.91 12.95
N LEU A 60 10.58 30.40 11.87
CA LEU A 60 10.65 29.76 10.56
C LEU A 60 12.05 29.86 9.93
N ALA A 61 12.79 30.94 10.15
CA ALA A 61 14.16 31.10 9.68
C ALA A 61 15.08 30.09 10.37
N ILE A 62 15.01 30.01 11.70
CA ILE A 62 15.81 29.04 12.48
C ILE A 62 15.46 27.59 12.10
N ALA A 63 14.18 27.27 11.92
CA ALA A 63 13.78 25.94 11.51
C ALA A 63 14.37 25.54 10.14
N ARG A 64 14.41 26.48 9.20
CA ARG A 64 15.06 26.27 7.87
C ARG A 64 16.56 26.11 7.98
N GLU A 65 17.24 26.97 8.72
CA GLU A 65 18.68 26.93 8.94
C GLU A 65 19.12 25.61 9.59
N GLN A 66 18.36 25.15 10.57
CA GLN A 66 18.60 23.90 11.28
C GLN A 66 18.06 22.66 10.57
N HIS A 67 17.53 22.78 9.36
CA HIS A 67 16.89 21.69 8.62
C HIS A 67 15.88 20.91 9.46
N TYR A 68 15.17 21.63 10.34
CA TYR A 68 14.18 21.02 11.20
C TYR A 68 13.00 20.48 10.40
N GLN A 69 12.70 19.21 10.56
CA GLN A 69 11.50 18.57 10.05
C GLN A 69 10.60 18.15 11.21
N PRO A 70 9.33 18.60 11.24
CA PRO A 70 8.38 18.12 12.23
C PRO A 70 8.30 16.60 12.26
N SER A 71 8.36 16.02 13.45
CA SER A 71 8.23 14.57 13.59
C SER A 71 6.85 14.11 13.09
N ILE A 72 6.82 13.17 12.16
CA ILE A 72 5.58 12.55 11.66
C ILE A 72 4.81 11.93 12.85
N HIS A 73 5.50 11.28 13.79
CA HIS A 73 4.89 10.71 14.99
C HIS A 73 4.22 11.78 15.87
N ALA A 74 4.83 12.97 16.02
CA ALA A 74 4.22 14.05 16.81
C ALA A 74 2.99 14.65 16.11
N ARG A 75 2.95 14.60 14.77
CA ARG A 75 1.82 15.02 13.98
C ARG A 75 0.69 13.98 14.04
N SER A 76 1.00 12.70 13.86
CA SER A 76 0.02 11.62 13.93
C SER A 76 -0.65 11.48 15.29
N LEU A 77 0.08 11.70 16.40
CA LEU A 77 -0.49 11.75 17.72
C LEU A 77 -1.51 12.89 17.92
N ARG A 78 -1.33 14.00 17.23
CA ARG A 78 -2.25 15.14 17.31
C ARG A 78 -3.47 14.96 16.40
N ASP A 79 -3.23 14.48 15.19
CA ASP A 79 -4.24 14.42 14.14
C ASP A 79 -4.95 13.05 14.13
N SER A 80 -4.53 12.11 15.00
CA SER A 80 -4.99 10.71 15.06
C SER A 80 -4.91 9.98 13.69
N ARG A 81 -3.99 10.44 12.83
CA ARG A 81 -3.76 9.92 11.48
C ARG A 81 -2.27 9.91 11.17
N SER A 82 -1.81 8.84 10.55
CA SER A 82 -0.41 8.72 10.11
C SER A 82 -0.15 9.35 8.74
N HIS A 83 -1.22 9.65 7.98
CA HIS A 83 -1.15 10.02 6.57
C HIS A 83 -0.36 8.99 5.75
N THR A 84 -0.54 7.71 6.08
CA THR A 84 0.13 6.60 5.41
C THR A 84 -0.90 5.53 5.05
N ILE A 85 -0.88 5.04 3.82
CA ILE A 85 -1.66 3.89 3.35
C ILE A 85 -0.69 2.74 3.09
N GLY A 86 -1.07 1.54 3.51
CA GLY A 86 -0.36 0.31 3.20
C GLY A 86 -0.88 -0.32 1.90
N LEU A 87 0.05 -0.72 1.02
CA LEU A 87 -0.22 -1.55 -0.13
C LEU A 87 0.50 -2.88 0.02
N VAL A 88 -0.25 -3.96 0.03
CA VAL A 88 0.25 -5.34 0.11
C VAL A 88 0.01 -6.02 -1.23
N VAL A 89 1.08 -6.40 -1.91
CA VAL A 89 1.05 -7.07 -3.21
C VAL A 89 1.90 -8.34 -3.18
N PRO A 90 1.67 -9.31 -4.07
CA PRO A 90 2.52 -10.49 -4.14
C PRO A 90 3.97 -10.15 -4.45
N GLU A 91 4.19 -9.42 -5.52
CA GLU A 91 5.51 -9.02 -6.00
C GLU A 91 5.41 -7.72 -6.81
N ILE A 92 6.46 -6.90 -6.75
CA ILE A 92 6.51 -5.64 -7.49
C ILE A 92 7.13 -5.80 -8.87
N THR A 93 7.67 -6.96 -9.19
CA THR A 93 8.24 -7.30 -10.50
C THR A 93 7.17 -7.63 -11.54
N ASN A 94 5.97 -8.00 -11.11
CA ASN A 94 4.82 -8.17 -11.98
C ASN A 94 4.37 -6.81 -12.52
N TYR A 95 4.29 -6.71 -13.85
CA TYR A 95 3.97 -5.46 -14.54
C TYR A 95 2.65 -4.83 -14.07
N GLY A 96 1.60 -5.62 -13.87
CA GLY A 96 0.30 -5.12 -13.41
C GLY A 96 0.39 -4.49 -12.01
N PHE A 97 1.05 -5.16 -11.06
CA PHE A 97 1.26 -4.62 -9.72
C PHE A 97 2.22 -3.44 -9.71
N ALA A 98 3.24 -3.43 -10.59
CA ALA A 98 4.16 -2.31 -10.71
C ALA A 98 3.44 -1.03 -11.19
N VAL A 99 2.65 -1.12 -12.27
CA VAL A 99 1.88 0.00 -12.81
C VAL A 99 0.87 0.49 -11.78
N PHE A 100 0.10 -0.40 -11.16
CA PHE A 100 -0.86 -0.04 -10.12
C PHE A 100 -0.19 0.68 -8.95
N SER A 101 0.94 0.17 -8.47
CA SER A 101 1.70 0.77 -7.37
C SER A 101 2.19 2.18 -7.72
N HIS A 102 2.64 2.39 -8.95
CA HIS A 102 3.09 3.71 -9.44
C HIS A 102 1.94 4.72 -9.48
N GLU A 103 0.81 4.34 -10.07
CA GLU A 103 -0.36 5.22 -10.16
C GLU A 103 -0.92 5.54 -8.77
N LEU A 104 -1.02 4.54 -7.89
CA LEU A 104 -1.48 4.74 -6.53
C LEU A 104 -0.53 5.64 -5.73
N GLU A 105 0.81 5.49 -5.89
CA GLU A 105 1.80 6.39 -5.26
C GLU A 105 1.59 7.83 -5.71
N THR A 106 1.36 8.04 -7.00
CA THR A 106 1.12 9.37 -7.56
C THR A 106 -0.11 10.02 -6.93
N LEU A 107 -1.23 9.30 -6.86
CA LEU A 107 -2.46 9.79 -6.22
C LEU A 107 -2.27 10.06 -4.73
N CYS A 108 -1.57 9.17 -4.03
CA CYS A 108 -1.26 9.36 -2.60
C CYS A 108 -0.41 10.61 -2.38
N ARG A 109 0.62 10.81 -3.18
CA ARG A 109 1.53 11.96 -3.10
C ARG A 109 0.80 13.28 -3.37
N GLU A 110 -0.10 13.32 -4.35
CA GLU A 110 -0.97 14.48 -4.63
C GLU A 110 -1.92 14.79 -3.46
N ALA A 111 -2.41 13.76 -2.79
CA ALA A 111 -3.23 13.88 -1.59
C ALA A 111 -2.44 14.16 -0.29
N GLY A 112 -1.11 14.26 -0.35
CA GLY A 112 -0.25 14.43 0.83
C GLY A 112 -0.19 13.20 1.74
N VAL A 113 -0.43 12.02 1.19
CA VAL A 113 -0.42 10.72 1.86
C VAL A 113 0.83 9.93 1.41
N GLN A 114 1.47 9.21 2.32
CA GLN A 114 2.58 8.33 2.01
C GLN A 114 2.06 6.93 1.67
N LEU A 115 2.54 6.35 0.56
CA LEU A 115 2.30 4.94 0.27
C LEU A 115 3.44 4.08 0.84
N LEU A 116 3.07 3.04 1.59
CA LEU A 116 3.99 2.01 2.11
C LEU A 116 3.71 0.70 1.39
N ILE A 117 4.64 0.23 0.57
CA ILE A 117 4.47 -1.00 -0.22
C ILE A 117 5.24 -2.15 0.45
N SER A 118 4.63 -3.33 0.50
CA SER A 118 5.30 -4.56 0.94
C SER A 118 4.87 -5.75 0.09
N CYS A 119 5.82 -6.65 -0.16
CA CYS A 119 5.61 -7.85 -0.95
C CYS A 119 5.41 -9.08 -0.05
N THR A 120 4.62 -10.05 -0.55
CA THR A 120 4.25 -11.26 0.20
C THR A 120 4.83 -12.54 -0.42
N ASP A 121 5.36 -12.46 -1.64
CA ASP A 121 5.90 -13.58 -2.41
C ASP A 121 4.91 -14.76 -2.50
N GLU A 122 3.62 -14.47 -2.63
CA GLU A 122 2.52 -15.44 -2.63
C GLU A 122 2.48 -16.34 -1.38
N ASN A 123 3.05 -15.88 -0.27
CA ASN A 123 3.15 -16.64 0.98
C ASN A 123 2.18 -16.07 2.04
N PRO A 124 1.15 -16.85 2.47
CA PRO A 124 0.19 -16.39 3.48
C PRO A 124 0.81 -16.05 4.84
N GLY A 125 1.89 -16.73 5.24
CA GLY A 125 2.61 -16.44 6.48
C GLY A 125 3.33 -15.09 6.40
N GLN A 126 3.96 -14.80 5.27
CA GLN A 126 4.59 -13.50 5.00
C GLN A 126 3.55 -12.39 4.89
N GLU A 127 2.40 -12.65 4.25
CA GLU A 127 1.30 -11.71 4.19
C GLU A 127 0.82 -11.30 5.59
N SER A 128 0.60 -12.28 6.48
CA SER A 128 0.24 -12.01 7.89
C SER A 128 1.27 -11.15 8.60
N MET A 129 2.55 -11.43 8.41
CA MET A 129 3.66 -10.68 9.02
C MET A 129 3.70 -9.24 8.49
N VAL A 130 3.57 -9.06 7.18
CA VAL A 130 3.58 -7.75 6.52
C VAL A 130 2.41 -6.90 7.00
N VAL A 131 1.20 -7.47 7.02
CA VAL A 131 -0.01 -6.77 7.50
C VAL A 131 0.14 -6.33 8.96
N ASN A 132 0.62 -7.22 9.84
CA ASN A 132 0.88 -6.87 11.24
C ASN A 132 1.93 -5.75 11.39
N ASN A 133 2.96 -5.74 10.55
CA ASN A 133 3.95 -4.67 10.53
C ASN A 133 3.34 -3.32 10.09
N MET A 134 2.41 -3.32 9.14
CA MET A 134 1.69 -2.11 8.73
C MET A 134 0.77 -1.59 9.83
N ILE A 135 0.05 -2.49 10.51
CA ILE A 135 -0.79 -2.14 11.67
C ILE A 135 0.09 -1.53 12.79
N ALA A 136 1.22 -2.14 13.10
CA ALA A 136 2.16 -1.62 14.10
C ALA A 136 2.72 -0.23 13.73
N ARG A 137 2.80 0.09 12.44
CA ARG A 137 3.17 1.42 11.92
C ARG A 137 2.00 2.40 11.87
N GLN A 138 0.80 1.96 12.30
CA GLN A 138 -0.41 2.79 12.35
C GLN A 138 -0.80 3.37 10.98
N VAL A 139 -0.75 2.58 9.91
CA VAL A 139 -1.27 3.02 8.61
C VAL A 139 -2.76 3.36 8.73
N ASP A 140 -3.24 4.34 7.97
CA ASP A 140 -4.63 4.82 8.01
C ASP A 140 -5.59 3.98 7.15
N GLY A 141 -5.07 3.06 6.36
CA GLY A 141 -5.83 2.13 5.52
C GLY A 141 -4.92 1.11 4.85
N LEU A 142 -5.51 0.02 4.37
CA LEU A 142 -4.83 -1.05 3.65
C LEU A 142 -5.49 -1.32 2.31
N ILE A 143 -4.66 -1.50 1.27
CA ILE A 143 -5.05 -2.07 -0.02
C ILE A 143 -4.28 -3.37 -0.17
N VAL A 144 -4.97 -4.49 -0.44
CA VAL A 144 -4.37 -5.82 -0.36
C VAL A 144 -4.74 -6.67 -1.57
N ALA A 145 -3.73 -7.15 -2.30
CA ALA A 145 -3.87 -8.24 -3.26
C ALA A 145 -3.55 -9.57 -2.55
N SER A 146 -4.51 -10.07 -1.79
CA SER A 146 -4.33 -11.19 -0.87
C SER A 146 -4.03 -12.52 -1.57
N CYS A 147 -3.10 -13.29 -1.00
CA CYS A 147 -2.88 -14.69 -1.35
C CYS A 147 -3.51 -15.67 -0.33
N MET A 148 -4.25 -15.16 0.65
CA MET A 148 -4.95 -15.97 1.65
C MET A 148 -6.12 -16.73 1.05
N HIS A 149 -6.46 -17.87 1.65
CA HIS A 149 -7.65 -18.65 1.29
C HIS A 149 -8.95 -18.04 1.84
N SER A 150 -8.86 -17.26 2.92
CA SER A 150 -9.99 -16.68 3.62
C SER A 150 -9.72 -15.21 3.93
N ASP A 151 -10.77 -14.41 3.87
CA ASP A 151 -10.80 -13.00 4.20
C ASP A 151 -11.05 -12.71 5.70
N ALA A 152 -11.24 -13.75 6.53
CA ALA A 152 -11.64 -13.61 7.93
C ALA A 152 -10.74 -12.67 8.75
N CYS A 153 -9.43 -12.67 8.49
CA CYS A 153 -8.50 -11.73 9.15
C CYS A 153 -8.75 -10.29 8.72
N TYR A 154 -9.06 -10.06 7.45
CA TYR A 154 -9.33 -8.73 6.90
C TYR A 154 -10.71 -8.20 7.30
N LEU A 155 -11.73 -9.06 7.39
CA LEU A 155 -13.04 -8.69 7.92
C LEU A 155 -12.91 -8.19 9.37
N LYS A 156 -12.19 -8.93 10.22
CA LYS A 156 -11.93 -8.49 11.58
C LYS A 156 -11.12 -7.20 11.64
N LEU A 157 -10.13 -7.05 10.76
CA LEU A 157 -9.31 -5.84 10.69
C LEU A 157 -10.11 -4.62 10.22
N SER A 158 -11.08 -4.82 9.32
CA SER A 158 -11.91 -3.72 8.78
C SER A 158 -12.81 -3.05 9.82
N GLU A 159 -13.01 -3.66 10.99
CA GLU A 159 -13.68 -3.04 12.12
C GLU A 159 -12.85 -1.88 12.73
N GLN A 160 -11.54 -1.86 12.50
CA GLN A 160 -10.62 -0.90 13.10
C GLN A 160 -9.93 -0.01 12.07
N LEU A 161 -9.78 -0.49 10.84
CA LEU A 161 -8.97 0.11 9.79
C LEU A 161 -9.64 -0.13 8.43
N PRO A 162 -9.85 0.88 7.57
CA PRO A 162 -10.33 0.66 6.21
C PRO A 162 -9.47 -0.33 5.44
N VAL A 163 -10.08 -1.37 4.90
CA VAL A 163 -9.43 -2.39 4.07
C VAL A 163 -10.13 -2.46 2.72
N VAL A 164 -9.36 -2.43 1.64
CA VAL A 164 -9.81 -2.62 0.27
C VAL A 164 -9.05 -3.79 -0.33
N LEU A 165 -9.76 -4.76 -0.86
CA LEU A 165 -9.15 -5.83 -1.65
C LEU A 165 -8.88 -5.34 -3.08
N PHE A 166 -7.78 -5.80 -3.66
CA PHE A 166 -7.35 -5.46 -5.00
C PHE A 166 -6.99 -6.73 -5.78
N ASP A 167 -7.45 -6.81 -7.05
CA ASP A 167 -7.17 -7.91 -7.99
C ASP A 167 -7.68 -9.30 -7.56
N ARG A 168 -7.83 -9.56 -6.27
CA ARG A 168 -8.15 -10.89 -5.73
C ARG A 168 -9.29 -10.84 -4.75
N ASN A 169 -10.20 -11.81 -4.89
CA ASN A 169 -11.36 -11.99 -4.02
C ASN A 169 -11.25 -13.34 -3.27
N PRO A 170 -10.69 -13.38 -2.06
CA PRO A 170 -10.67 -14.58 -1.26
C PRO A 170 -12.09 -14.92 -0.75
N ASN A 171 -12.61 -16.12 -1.08
CA ASN A 171 -13.91 -16.62 -0.63
C ASN A 171 -15.09 -15.67 -0.83
N ASP A 172 -15.15 -14.98 -1.99
CA ASP A 172 -16.23 -14.03 -2.30
C ASP A 172 -16.47 -13.03 -1.15
N SER A 173 -15.40 -12.38 -0.73
CA SER A 173 -15.39 -11.45 0.40
C SER A 173 -16.42 -10.34 0.25
N ALA A 174 -17.00 -9.93 1.39
CA ALA A 174 -17.88 -8.77 1.48
C ALA A 174 -17.13 -7.42 1.61
N LEU A 175 -15.81 -7.44 1.68
CA LEU A 175 -14.99 -6.22 1.73
C LEU A 175 -15.05 -5.46 0.41
N PRO A 176 -14.84 -4.12 0.43
CA PRO A 176 -14.65 -3.35 -0.79
C PRO A 176 -13.56 -3.99 -1.66
N LEU A 177 -13.88 -4.21 -2.94
CA LEU A 177 -13.02 -4.91 -3.89
C LEU A 177 -12.92 -4.12 -5.19
N VAL A 178 -11.70 -4.00 -5.69
CA VAL A 178 -11.40 -3.50 -7.04
C VAL A 178 -10.69 -4.61 -7.79
N MET A 179 -11.31 -5.18 -8.82
CA MET A 179 -10.72 -6.23 -9.65
C MET A 179 -11.17 -6.12 -11.10
N THR A 180 -10.42 -6.75 -11.99
CA THR A 180 -10.81 -6.89 -13.39
C THR A 180 -11.79 -8.05 -13.53
N ASP A 181 -12.88 -7.86 -14.26
CA ASP A 181 -13.70 -8.98 -14.71
C ASP A 181 -12.89 -9.83 -15.70
N SER A 182 -12.54 -11.03 -15.27
CA SER A 182 -11.78 -11.98 -16.08
C SER A 182 -12.66 -13.10 -16.67
N LEU A 183 -13.89 -13.28 -16.16
CA LEU A 183 -14.76 -14.37 -16.56
C LEU A 183 -15.42 -14.07 -17.92
N ALA A 184 -16.24 -13.02 -17.98
CA ALA A 184 -17.05 -12.72 -19.15
C ALA A 184 -16.19 -12.43 -20.41
N PRO A 185 -15.13 -11.59 -20.36
CA PRO A 185 -14.26 -11.36 -21.52
C PRO A 185 -13.52 -12.61 -21.99
N THR A 186 -13.11 -13.49 -21.05
CA THR A 186 -12.49 -14.77 -21.43
C THR A 186 -13.49 -15.67 -22.14
N ALA A 187 -14.71 -15.79 -21.63
CA ALA A 187 -15.75 -16.60 -22.27
C ALA A 187 -16.06 -16.11 -23.70
N GLU A 188 -16.22 -14.80 -23.88
CA GLU A 188 -16.48 -14.21 -25.20
C GLU A 188 -15.33 -14.46 -26.18
N LEU A 189 -14.07 -14.25 -25.74
CA LEU A 189 -12.90 -14.49 -26.56
C LEU A 189 -12.81 -15.95 -27.00
N ILE A 190 -12.96 -16.89 -26.06
CA ILE A 190 -12.87 -18.33 -26.34
C ILE A 190 -14.02 -18.80 -27.24
N ALA A 191 -15.24 -18.37 -27.01
CA ALA A 191 -16.39 -18.71 -27.87
C ALA A 191 -16.14 -18.27 -29.31
N ARG A 192 -15.59 -17.08 -29.51
CA ARG A 192 -15.26 -16.56 -30.86
C ARG A 192 -14.16 -17.37 -31.55
N ILE A 193 -13.09 -17.70 -30.79
CA ILE A 193 -11.96 -18.47 -31.34
C ILE A 193 -12.40 -19.90 -31.67
N ALA A 194 -13.09 -20.56 -30.74
CA ALA A 194 -13.55 -21.95 -30.89
C ALA A 194 -14.58 -22.09 -32.02
N GLY A 195 -15.41 -21.08 -32.27
CA GLY A 195 -16.34 -21.06 -33.41
C GLY A 195 -15.66 -20.95 -34.78
N GLN A 196 -14.45 -20.41 -34.85
CA GLN A 196 -13.67 -20.28 -36.06
C GLN A 196 -12.69 -21.44 -36.28
N HIS A 197 -12.16 -22.01 -35.20
CA HIS A 197 -11.15 -23.05 -35.18
C HIS A 197 -11.54 -24.13 -34.18
N PRO A 198 -12.38 -25.12 -34.52
CA PRO A 198 -12.90 -26.14 -33.60
C PRO A 198 -11.89 -27.25 -33.26
N ASP A 199 -10.59 -26.95 -33.36
CA ASP A 199 -9.49 -27.88 -33.07
C ASP A 199 -9.28 -28.06 -31.56
N GLU A 200 -8.19 -28.69 -31.16
CA GLU A 200 -7.84 -28.88 -29.75
C GLU A 200 -7.45 -27.57 -29.08
N PHE A 201 -8.02 -27.34 -27.89
CA PHE A 201 -7.72 -26.20 -27.04
C PHE A 201 -7.04 -26.63 -25.74
N TRP A 202 -6.01 -25.90 -25.37
CA TRP A 202 -5.30 -26.09 -24.11
C TRP A 202 -5.39 -24.82 -23.27
N PHE A 203 -5.71 -24.98 -21.97
CA PHE A 203 -5.71 -23.89 -21.02
C PHE A 203 -4.45 -23.96 -20.14
N LEU A 204 -3.54 -23.01 -20.32
CA LEU A 204 -2.42 -22.81 -19.41
C LEU A 204 -2.82 -21.82 -18.33
N GLY A 205 -3.26 -22.32 -17.20
CA GLY A 205 -3.75 -21.52 -16.06
C GLY A 205 -2.67 -21.16 -15.03
N GLY A 206 -3.00 -20.18 -14.20
CA GLY A 206 -2.25 -19.84 -13.01
C GLY A 206 -2.63 -20.71 -11.80
N GLN A 207 -2.37 -20.18 -10.59
CA GLN A 207 -2.67 -20.88 -9.35
C GLN A 207 -4.20 -21.02 -9.14
N PRO A 208 -4.76 -22.24 -9.01
CA PRO A 208 -6.22 -22.43 -8.93
C PRO A 208 -6.87 -21.79 -7.69
N ARG A 209 -6.10 -21.56 -6.64
CA ARG A 209 -6.58 -20.91 -5.40
C ARG A 209 -6.88 -19.42 -5.56
N LEU A 210 -6.35 -18.77 -6.59
CA LEU A 210 -6.53 -17.34 -6.83
C LEU A 210 -7.78 -17.08 -7.68
N SER A 211 -8.62 -16.11 -7.28
CA SER A 211 -9.85 -15.78 -8.00
C SER A 211 -9.63 -15.45 -9.48
N PRO A 212 -8.63 -14.66 -9.90
CA PRO A 212 -8.42 -14.39 -11.32
C PRO A 212 -8.10 -15.64 -12.15
N SER A 213 -7.46 -16.65 -11.55
CA SER A 213 -7.18 -17.92 -12.22
C SER A 213 -8.44 -18.78 -12.36
N ARG A 214 -9.25 -18.84 -11.31
CA ARG A 214 -10.56 -19.52 -11.33
C ARG A 214 -11.50 -18.90 -12.36
N ASP A 215 -11.59 -17.57 -12.37
CA ASP A 215 -12.48 -16.83 -13.25
C ASP A 215 -12.10 -17.03 -14.73
N ARG A 216 -10.80 -17.01 -15.05
CA ARG A 216 -10.31 -17.30 -16.40
C ARG A 216 -10.56 -18.74 -16.83
N LEU A 217 -10.37 -19.72 -15.92
CA LEU A 217 -10.69 -21.11 -16.21
C LEU A 217 -12.19 -21.32 -16.42
N ALA A 218 -13.02 -20.70 -15.58
CA ALA A 218 -14.47 -20.73 -15.75
C ALA A 218 -14.91 -20.09 -17.07
N GLY A 219 -14.34 -18.91 -17.41
CA GLY A 219 -14.58 -18.24 -18.69
C GLY A 219 -14.13 -19.09 -19.87
N PHE A 220 -12.96 -19.74 -19.79
CA PHE A 220 -12.51 -20.67 -20.83
C PHE A 220 -13.49 -21.82 -21.03
N SER A 221 -13.90 -22.49 -19.96
CA SER A 221 -14.88 -23.59 -20.01
C SER A 221 -16.23 -23.12 -20.58
N GLN A 222 -16.72 -21.97 -20.14
CA GLN A 222 -17.98 -21.41 -20.61
C GLN A 222 -17.91 -21.04 -22.10
N GLY A 223 -16.79 -20.45 -22.57
CA GLY A 223 -16.60 -20.10 -23.97
C GLY A 223 -16.58 -21.30 -24.89
N LEU A 224 -15.91 -22.41 -24.50
CA LEU A 224 -15.93 -23.67 -25.25
C LEU A 224 -17.35 -24.24 -25.32
N ALA A 225 -18.07 -24.27 -24.19
CA ALA A 225 -19.45 -24.75 -24.16
C ALA A 225 -20.36 -23.95 -25.08
N GLN A 226 -20.22 -22.63 -25.12
CA GLN A 226 -20.97 -21.75 -26.04
C GLN A 226 -20.68 -22.05 -27.51
N ALA A 227 -19.48 -22.49 -27.83
CA ALA A 227 -19.08 -22.90 -29.18
C ALA A 227 -19.41 -24.38 -29.51
N GLY A 228 -20.00 -25.14 -28.57
CA GLY A 228 -20.31 -26.54 -28.73
C GLY A 228 -19.09 -27.49 -28.69
N VAL A 229 -17.97 -27.02 -28.11
CA VAL A 229 -16.73 -27.78 -27.93
C VAL A 229 -16.71 -28.38 -26.52
N GLU A 230 -16.61 -29.71 -26.43
CA GLU A 230 -16.48 -30.41 -25.13
C GLU A 230 -15.08 -30.31 -24.54
N LEU A 231 -14.99 -29.88 -23.30
CA LEU A 231 -13.78 -29.93 -22.47
C LEU A 231 -13.53 -31.40 -22.10
N ARG A 232 -12.40 -31.97 -22.53
CA ARG A 232 -11.94 -33.28 -22.05
C ARG A 232 -11.06 -33.02 -20.83
N PRO A 233 -11.45 -33.49 -19.63
CA PRO A 233 -10.55 -33.46 -18.48
C PRO A 233 -9.41 -34.47 -18.74
N GLU A 234 -8.16 -33.99 -18.66
CA GLU A 234 -7.00 -34.88 -18.52
C GLU A 234 -6.68 -35.11 -17.06
#